data_c6a3a53a94415657770997dd59b9aea6
#
_entry.id   c6a3a53a94415657770997dd59b9aea6
#
_cell.length_a   1.000
_cell.length_b   1.000
_cell.length_c   1.000
_cell.angle_alpha   90.00
_cell.angle_beta   90.00
_cell.angle_gamma   90.00
#
_symmetry.space_group_name_H-M   'P 1'
#
loop_
_entity.id
_entity.type
_entity.pdbx_description
1 polymer ?
#
loop_
_entity_poly.entity_id
_entity_poly.type
_entity_poly.pdbx_seq_one_letter_code
_entity_poly.pdbx_strand_id
1 'polypeptide(L)'
;LMLASPTVQASEVRTAIFEGKPCINPPHVVGNYPATPFLFYIPTSGERPIKWHAENLPKGLKLDKETGIIKGKVVEKGTYKVMLKAENALGTDTQELLINIGDELLLTPPMGWNSWNTFGRHLTEELLLQTADAMVENGMRDLGYAYINIDDFGQLPERGADGHIQIDKTKFPRGIKYVADYLHERGFKLGIYSDAADKTCGGVCGSYGYEEIDARDFASWGVDLLKY
;
A
#
# COMPACT_ATOMS: atom_id res chain seq x y z
N LEU A 1 -15.39 38.48 27.61
CA LEU A 1 -15.69 37.02 27.56
C LEU A 1 -14.67 36.37 26.62
N MET A 2 -13.64 35.72 27.17
CA MET A 2 -12.72 34.87 26.40
C MET A 2 -13.39 33.52 26.18
N LEU A 3 -13.71 33.19 24.94
CA LEU A 3 -14.17 31.85 24.56
C LEU A 3 -12.93 30.94 24.57
N ALA A 4 -12.90 30.01 25.51
CA ALA A 4 -11.89 28.95 25.53
C ALA A 4 -12.10 28.08 24.27
N SER A 5 -11.10 27.95 23.43
CA SER A 5 -11.09 26.97 22.35
C SER A 5 -11.20 25.57 22.94
N PRO A 6 -12.07 24.69 22.38
CA PRO A 6 -12.12 23.32 22.84
C PRO A 6 -10.77 22.66 22.51
N THR A 7 -10.06 22.26 23.56
CA THR A 7 -8.92 21.33 23.41
C THR A 7 -9.47 20.03 22.86
N VAL A 8 -9.20 19.72 21.60
CA VAL A 8 -9.41 18.38 21.06
C VAL A 8 -8.46 17.46 21.80
N GLN A 9 -9.00 16.70 22.74
CA GLN A 9 -8.25 15.66 23.43
C GLN A 9 -7.90 14.61 22.36
N ALA A 10 -6.63 14.42 22.09
CA ALA A 10 -6.17 13.35 21.21
C ALA A 10 -6.77 12.03 21.75
N SER A 11 -7.61 11.38 20.96
CA SER A 11 -8.10 10.05 21.30
C SER A 11 -6.88 9.13 21.40
N GLU A 12 -6.73 8.40 22.51
CA GLU A 12 -5.70 7.39 22.62
C GLU A 12 -5.80 6.45 21.41
N VAL A 13 -4.70 6.37 20.65
CA VAL A 13 -4.58 5.38 19.58
C VAL A 13 -4.60 4.01 20.24
N ARG A 14 -5.69 3.28 20.10
CA ARG A 14 -5.80 1.92 20.61
C ARG A 14 -4.94 1.03 19.72
N THR A 15 -3.78 0.65 20.22
CA THR A 15 -2.93 -0.35 19.58
C THR A 15 -3.59 -1.72 19.72
N ALA A 16 -3.70 -2.47 18.64
CA ALA A 16 -4.11 -3.86 18.73
C ALA A 16 -3.01 -4.65 19.46
N ILE A 17 -3.35 -5.25 20.59
CA ILE A 17 -2.44 -6.14 21.31
C ILE A 17 -2.64 -7.53 20.71
N PHE A 18 -1.61 -8.02 20.02
CA PHE A 18 -1.60 -9.37 19.48
C PHE A 18 -0.87 -10.30 20.47
N GLU A 19 -1.62 -11.10 21.16
CA GLU A 19 -1.11 -12.12 22.09
C GLU A 19 -1.25 -13.52 21.48
N GLY A 20 -0.44 -14.47 21.96
CA GLY A 20 -0.58 -15.86 21.61
C GLY A 20 0.14 -16.29 20.34
N LYS A 21 -0.25 -17.47 19.82
CA LYS A 21 0.31 -18.03 18.61
C LYS A 21 -0.03 -17.16 17.38
N PRO A 22 0.76 -17.25 16.29
CA PRO A 22 0.45 -16.53 15.05
C PRO A 22 -0.91 -16.92 14.48
N CYS A 23 -1.54 -15.97 13.78
CA CYS A 23 -2.70 -16.17 12.92
C CYS A 23 -2.47 -15.43 11.61
N ILE A 24 -2.42 -16.15 10.48
CA ILE A 24 -2.28 -15.57 9.15
C ILE A 24 -3.65 -15.06 8.70
N ASN A 25 -3.75 -13.74 8.52
CA ASN A 25 -4.97 -13.04 8.17
C ASN A 25 -5.16 -12.93 6.64
N PRO A 26 -6.39 -12.67 6.14
CA PRO A 26 -6.63 -12.42 4.72
C PRO A 26 -5.83 -11.21 4.19
N PRO A 27 -5.64 -11.12 2.83
CA PRO A 27 -6.23 -11.97 1.80
C PRO A 27 -5.48 -13.29 1.59
N HIS A 28 -6.20 -14.34 1.18
CA HIS A 28 -5.64 -15.65 0.84
C HIS A 28 -5.60 -15.89 -0.67
N VAL A 29 -5.89 -14.87 -1.46
CA VAL A 29 -5.78 -14.85 -2.91
C VAL A 29 -5.31 -13.50 -3.37
N VAL A 30 -4.34 -13.48 -4.28
CA VAL A 30 -3.77 -12.25 -4.85
C VAL A 30 -3.53 -12.40 -6.33
N GLY A 31 -3.71 -11.32 -7.08
CA GLY A 31 -3.46 -11.26 -8.51
C GLY A 31 -2.26 -10.36 -8.85
N ASN A 32 -1.59 -10.67 -9.95
CA ASN A 32 -0.54 -9.80 -10.51
C ASN A 32 -0.38 -10.03 -12.01
N TYR A 33 0.03 -9.00 -12.77
CA TYR A 33 0.39 -9.17 -14.17
C TYR A 33 1.72 -9.90 -14.32
N PRO A 34 1.88 -10.70 -15.42
CA PRO A 34 3.15 -11.34 -15.72
C PRO A 34 4.28 -10.31 -15.87
N ALA A 35 5.48 -10.67 -15.42
CA ALA A 35 6.70 -9.87 -15.51
C ALA A 35 6.67 -8.49 -14.85
N THR A 36 5.61 -8.14 -14.11
CA THR A 36 5.55 -6.91 -13.31
C THR A 36 6.04 -7.13 -11.88
N PRO A 37 6.43 -6.09 -11.16
CA PRO A 37 6.79 -6.20 -9.74
C PRO A 37 5.66 -6.83 -8.93
N PHE A 38 6.00 -7.80 -8.10
CA PHE A 38 5.10 -8.43 -7.13
C PHE A 38 5.50 -8.01 -5.73
N LEU A 39 4.53 -7.60 -4.94
CA LEU A 39 4.69 -7.28 -3.53
C LEU A 39 3.52 -7.84 -2.73
N PHE A 40 3.81 -8.64 -1.71
CA PHE A 40 2.81 -9.13 -0.78
C PHE A 40 3.44 -9.25 0.62
N TYR A 41 2.90 -8.54 1.59
CA TYR A 41 3.15 -8.79 3.01
C TYR A 41 2.19 -9.88 3.48
N ILE A 42 2.68 -10.87 4.21
CA ILE A 42 1.86 -11.92 4.83
C ILE A 42 1.22 -11.34 6.11
N PRO A 43 -0.06 -10.90 6.07
CA PRO A 43 -0.68 -10.28 7.24
C PRO A 43 -0.75 -11.31 8.35
N THR A 44 -0.12 -11.03 9.49
CA THR A 44 -0.04 -11.99 10.58
C THR A 44 -0.13 -11.30 11.92
N SER A 45 -1.17 -11.63 12.68
CA SER A 45 -1.31 -11.26 14.09
C SER A 45 -0.68 -12.33 14.99
N GLY A 46 -0.33 -11.96 16.22
CA GLY A 46 0.30 -12.85 17.20
C GLY A 46 1.48 -12.20 17.90
N GLU A 47 1.95 -12.82 18.97
CA GLU A 47 3.08 -12.33 19.76
C GLU A 47 4.37 -12.30 18.93
N ARG A 48 5.11 -11.22 19.00
CA ARG A 48 6.39 -11.05 18.30
C ARG A 48 7.57 -11.58 19.13
N PRO A 49 8.67 -12.07 18.51
CA PRO A 49 8.92 -12.10 17.07
C PRO A 49 8.20 -13.25 16.36
N ILE A 50 7.81 -13.02 15.11
CA ILE A 50 7.26 -14.05 14.21
C ILE A 50 8.28 -14.30 13.09
N LYS A 51 8.41 -15.57 12.67
CA LYS A 51 9.16 -15.99 11.48
C LYS A 51 8.20 -16.58 10.45
N TRP A 52 8.46 -16.27 9.18
CA TRP A 52 7.62 -16.73 8.07
C TRP A 52 8.36 -17.72 7.19
N HIS A 53 7.62 -18.67 6.65
CA HIS A 53 8.06 -19.67 5.69
C HIS A 53 7.03 -19.75 4.56
N ALA A 54 7.47 -20.11 3.36
CA ALA A 54 6.61 -20.37 2.23
C ALA A 54 7.15 -21.55 1.44
N GLU A 55 6.25 -22.48 1.09
CA GLU A 55 6.53 -23.60 0.21
C GLU A 55 5.85 -23.39 -1.14
N ASN A 56 6.47 -23.86 -2.21
CA ASN A 56 5.97 -23.77 -3.58
C ASN A 56 5.81 -22.33 -4.10
N LEU A 57 6.65 -21.41 -3.65
CA LEU A 57 6.69 -20.07 -4.25
C LEU A 57 7.02 -20.18 -5.75
N PRO A 58 6.26 -19.47 -6.63
CA PRO A 58 6.57 -19.44 -8.04
C PRO A 58 7.99 -18.91 -8.29
N LYS A 59 8.62 -19.45 -9.34
CA LYS A 59 9.96 -19.01 -9.74
C LYS A 59 10.00 -17.50 -9.96
N GLY A 60 10.95 -16.85 -9.33
CA GLY A 60 11.12 -15.39 -9.39
C GLY A 60 10.60 -14.63 -8.17
N LEU A 61 9.83 -15.27 -7.26
CA LEU A 61 9.47 -14.70 -5.98
C LEU A 61 10.42 -15.17 -4.86
N LYS A 62 10.62 -14.31 -3.88
CA LYS A 62 11.38 -14.58 -2.66
C LYS A 62 10.65 -14.04 -1.45
N LEU A 63 10.64 -14.83 -0.38
CA LEU A 63 10.16 -14.44 0.94
C LEU A 63 11.33 -13.97 1.79
N ASP A 64 11.19 -12.80 2.38
CA ASP A 64 12.00 -12.40 3.53
C ASP A 64 11.35 -12.99 4.80
N LYS A 65 12.07 -13.91 5.45
CA LYS A 65 11.56 -14.67 6.60
C LYS A 65 11.43 -13.86 7.89
N GLU A 66 12.09 -12.71 7.97
CA GLU A 66 12.09 -11.85 9.15
C GLU A 66 11.03 -10.75 9.05
N THR A 67 10.71 -10.33 7.83
CA THR A 67 9.72 -9.27 7.59
C THR A 67 8.37 -9.80 7.11
N GLY A 68 8.28 -11.05 6.63
CA GLY A 68 7.06 -11.63 6.07
C GLY A 68 6.69 -11.07 4.69
N ILE A 69 7.65 -10.42 4.00
CA ILE A 69 7.39 -9.78 2.71
C ILE A 69 7.85 -10.69 1.57
N ILE A 70 6.95 -10.96 0.64
CA ILE A 70 7.22 -11.66 -0.62
C ILE A 70 7.37 -10.62 -1.73
N LYS A 71 8.52 -10.65 -2.41
CA LYS A 71 8.84 -9.74 -3.54
C LYS A 71 9.45 -10.51 -4.71
N GLY A 72 9.33 -9.94 -5.91
CA GLY A 72 9.96 -10.46 -7.11
C GLY A 72 9.17 -10.19 -8.38
N LYS A 73 9.32 -11.06 -9.37
CA LYS A 73 8.57 -11.04 -10.64
C LYS A 73 8.31 -12.46 -11.10
N VAL A 74 7.10 -12.74 -11.56
CA VAL A 74 6.71 -14.01 -12.16
C VAL A 74 6.39 -13.77 -13.63
N VAL A 75 6.99 -14.52 -14.52
CA VAL A 75 6.81 -14.35 -15.99
C VAL A 75 5.68 -15.23 -16.49
N GLU A 76 5.57 -16.45 -15.99
CA GLU A 76 4.61 -17.44 -16.49
C GLU A 76 3.23 -17.19 -15.89
N LYS A 77 2.21 -17.11 -16.79
CA LYS A 77 0.80 -17.07 -16.37
C LYS A 77 0.40 -18.37 -15.69
N GLY A 78 -0.46 -18.28 -14.70
CA GLY A 78 -1.00 -19.43 -13.99
C GLY A 78 -1.45 -19.11 -12.58
N THR A 79 -2.09 -20.09 -11.95
CA THR A 79 -2.48 -20.03 -10.54
C THR A 79 -1.56 -20.92 -9.71
N TYR A 80 -0.89 -20.33 -8.76
CA TYR A 80 0.11 -20.98 -7.91
C TYR A 80 -0.43 -21.14 -6.50
N LYS A 81 -0.39 -22.38 -5.98
CA LYS A 81 -0.75 -22.69 -4.60
C LYS A 81 0.50 -22.64 -3.72
N VAL A 82 0.57 -21.65 -2.87
CA VAL A 82 1.69 -21.44 -1.95
C VAL A 82 1.22 -21.77 -0.54
N MET A 83 1.95 -22.63 0.17
CA MET A 83 1.68 -22.89 1.57
C MET A 83 2.52 -21.92 2.42
N LEU A 84 1.83 -21.03 3.13
CA LEU A 84 2.42 -20.11 4.08
C LEU A 84 2.44 -20.74 5.47
N LYS A 85 3.50 -20.49 6.24
CA LYS A 85 3.60 -20.82 7.66
C LYS A 85 4.15 -19.62 8.41
N ALA A 86 3.53 -19.27 9.51
CA ALA A 86 4.02 -18.32 10.50
C ALA A 86 4.28 -19.05 11.82
N GLU A 87 5.39 -18.71 12.51
CA GLU A 87 5.74 -19.34 13.79
C GLU A 87 6.32 -18.33 14.78
N ASN A 88 6.00 -18.52 16.06
CA ASN A 88 6.59 -17.84 17.21
C ASN A 88 6.85 -18.86 18.35
N ALA A 89 7.28 -18.38 19.50
CA ALA A 89 7.54 -19.23 20.68
C ALA A 89 6.32 -20.01 21.20
N LEU A 90 5.10 -19.54 20.86
CA LEU A 90 3.84 -20.10 21.38
C LEU A 90 3.15 -21.04 20.38
N GLY A 91 3.63 -21.14 19.15
CA GLY A 91 3.07 -22.07 18.18
C GLY A 91 3.23 -21.62 16.72
N THR A 92 2.42 -22.24 15.88
CA THR A 92 2.45 -22.04 14.44
C THR A 92 1.04 -21.87 13.87
N ASP A 93 0.95 -21.21 12.71
CA ASP A 93 -0.21 -21.20 11.85
C ASP A 93 0.20 -21.44 10.40
N THR A 94 -0.69 -22.07 9.62
CA THR A 94 -0.47 -22.37 8.21
C THR A 94 -1.68 -22.01 7.38
N GLN A 95 -1.43 -21.40 6.21
CA GLN A 95 -2.49 -20.94 5.32
C GLN A 95 -2.09 -21.12 3.85
N GLU A 96 -3.00 -21.63 3.02
CA GLU A 96 -2.81 -21.63 1.56
C GLU A 96 -3.03 -20.20 1.03
N LEU A 97 -2.07 -19.70 0.24
CA LEU A 97 -2.20 -18.48 -0.56
C LEU A 97 -2.27 -18.85 -2.03
N LEU A 98 -3.31 -18.40 -2.73
CA LEU A 98 -3.41 -18.51 -4.17
C LEU A 98 -2.80 -17.26 -4.82
N ILE A 99 -1.77 -17.44 -5.64
CA ILE A 99 -1.18 -16.37 -6.46
C ILE A 99 -1.62 -16.58 -7.90
N ASN A 100 -2.46 -15.68 -8.41
CA ASN A 100 -2.91 -15.70 -9.80
C ASN A 100 -2.08 -14.73 -10.64
N ILE A 101 -1.26 -15.24 -11.55
CA ILE A 101 -0.49 -14.45 -12.51
C ILE A 101 -1.25 -14.43 -13.82
N GLY A 102 -1.88 -13.31 -14.12
CA GLY A 102 -2.80 -13.21 -15.25
C GLY A 102 -3.31 -11.80 -15.45
N ASP A 103 -4.51 -11.69 -15.97
CA ASP A 103 -5.11 -10.39 -16.33
C ASP A 103 -6.05 -9.84 -15.23
N GLU A 104 -6.20 -10.57 -14.12
CA GLU A 104 -7.01 -10.19 -12.96
C GLU A 104 -6.11 -9.79 -11.79
N LEU A 105 -6.28 -8.57 -11.26
CA LEU A 105 -5.40 -7.99 -10.26
C LEU A 105 -6.03 -7.95 -8.86
N LEU A 106 -7.18 -7.30 -8.72
CA LEU A 106 -7.86 -7.08 -7.45
C LEU A 106 -8.86 -8.20 -7.19
N LEU A 107 -8.37 -9.38 -6.80
CA LEU A 107 -9.20 -10.56 -6.53
C LEU A 107 -9.98 -10.47 -5.21
N THR A 108 -9.63 -9.49 -4.38
CA THR A 108 -10.37 -9.11 -3.17
C THR A 108 -10.46 -7.58 -3.10
N PRO A 109 -11.45 -6.99 -2.41
CA PRO A 109 -11.50 -5.55 -2.19
C PRO A 109 -10.20 -5.06 -1.56
N PRO A 110 -9.59 -3.97 -2.08
CA PRO A 110 -8.38 -3.40 -1.50
C PRO A 110 -8.70 -2.81 -0.12
N MET A 111 -8.06 -3.34 0.91
CA MET A 111 -8.15 -2.81 2.26
C MET A 111 -7.00 -1.86 2.53
N GLY A 112 -7.28 -0.69 3.09
CA GLY A 112 -6.25 0.29 3.35
C GLY A 112 -6.78 1.60 3.92
N TRP A 113 -5.95 2.63 3.82
CA TRP A 113 -6.25 3.98 4.26
C TRP A 113 -6.14 4.96 3.08
N ASN A 114 -7.01 5.95 3.06
CA ASN A 114 -7.03 7.03 2.07
C ASN A 114 -6.91 8.38 2.78
N SER A 115 -6.08 9.26 2.25
CA SER A 115 -5.70 10.51 2.92
C SER A 115 -6.80 11.57 3.02
N TRP A 116 -7.85 11.50 2.17
CA TRP A 116 -8.80 12.58 2.01
C TRP A 116 -9.52 12.98 3.30
N ASN A 117 -10.14 12.01 3.96
CA ASN A 117 -10.95 12.30 5.14
C ASN A 117 -10.13 12.73 6.37
N THR A 118 -8.83 12.44 6.36
CA THR A 118 -7.94 12.82 7.47
C THR A 118 -7.26 14.16 7.22
N PHE A 119 -6.67 14.34 6.06
CA PHE A 119 -5.80 15.48 5.76
C PHE A 119 -6.31 16.38 4.63
N GLY A 120 -7.22 15.89 3.77
CA GLY A 120 -7.70 16.62 2.61
C GLY A 120 -6.53 17.17 1.78
N ARG A 121 -6.62 18.45 1.43
CA ARG A 121 -5.58 19.15 0.67
C ARG A 121 -4.27 19.43 1.43
N HIS A 122 -4.22 19.12 2.72
CA HIS A 122 -3.07 19.40 3.59
C HIS A 122 -2.13 18.19 3.75
N LEU A 123 -2.38 17.10 3.01
CA LEU A 123 -1.47 15.95 3.01
C LEU A 123 -0.07 16.39 2.59
N THR A 124 0.93 15.88 3.32
CA THR A 124 2.34 16.00 2.99
C THR A 124 3.01 14.65 2.99
N GLU A 125 4.19 14.57 2.40
CA GLU A 125 5.04 13.37 2.43
C GLU A 125 5.25 12.88 3.87
N GLU A 126 5.62 13.79 4.78
CA GLU A 126 5.87 13.46 6.19
C GLU A 126 4.63 12.85 6.87
N LEU A 127 3.44 13.46 6.71
CA LEU A 127 2.20 12.96 7.29
C LEU A 127 1.85 11.56 6.75
N LEU A 128 2.12 11.30 5.47
CA LEU A 128 1.86 9.99 4.87
C LEU A 128 2.83 8.94 5.41
N LEU A 129 4.12 9.26 5.55
CA LEU A 129 5.10 8.33 6.13
C LEU A 129 4.79 8.02 7.60
N GLN A 130 4.42 9.04 8.38
CA GLN A 130 3.97 8.86 9.77
C GLN A 130 2.71 7.98 9.87
N THR A 131 1.77 8.14 8.92
CA THR A 131 0.59 7.29 8.85
C THR A 131 0.98 5.83 8.59
N ALA A 132 1.91 5.59 7.67
CA ALA A 132 2.41 4.24 7.38
C ALA A 132 3.05 3.60 8.62
N ASP A 133 3.90 4.33 9.33
CA ASP A 133 4.54 3.85 10.55
C ASP A 133 3.49 3.56 11.64
N ALA A 134 2.52 4.44 11.83
CA ALA A 134 1.42 4.22 12.76
C ALA A 134 0.57 2.98 12.42
N MET A 135 0.34 2.71 11.12
CA MET A 135 -0.38 1.50 10.69
C MET A 135 0.42 0.21 10.93
N VAL A 136 1.74 0.27 10.94
CA VAL A 136 2.59 -0.84 11.40
C VAL A 136 2.48 -1.01 12.90
N GLU A 137 2.66 0.08 13.66
CA GLU A 137 2.72 0.07 15.14
C GLU A 137 1.39 -0.35 15.77
N ASN A 138 0.26 0.09 15.19
CA ASN A 138 -1.07 -0.24 15.72
C ASN A 138 -1.64 -1.58 15.22
N GLY A 139 -0.90 -2.31 14.36
CA GLY A 139 -1.27 -3.63 13.87
C GLY A 139 -2.24 -3.66 12.69
N MET A 140 -2.64 -2.52 12.12
CA MET A 140 -3.53 -2.51 10.96
C MET A 140 -2.92 -3.29 9.77
N ARG A 141 -1.62 -3.12 9.50
CA ARG A 141 -0.93 -3.89 8.46
C ARG A 141 -1.05 -5.40 8.70
N ASP A 142 -0.88 -5.82 9.93
CA ASP A 142 -0.91 -7.23 10.33
C ASP A 142 -2.31 -7.85 10.24
N LEU A 143 -3.35 -7.02 10.10
CA LEU A 143 -4.74 -7.40 9.83
C LEU A 143 -5.12 -7.31 8.35
N GLY A 144 -4.19 -7.02 7.45
CA GLY A 144 -4.41 -7.00 6.00
C GLY A 144 -4.74 -5.64 5.39
N TYR A 145 -4.62 -4.54 6.14
CA TYR A 145 -4.72 -3.19 5.57
C TYR A 145 -3.43 -2.86 4.82
N ALA A 146 -3.41 -3.18 3.52
CA ALA A 146 -2.20 -3.19 2.70
C ALA A 146 -1.99 -1.94 1.85
N TYR A 147 -3.02 -1.10 1.66
CA TYR A 147 -2.94 0.05 0.77
C TYR A 147 -2.90 1.36 1.55
N ILE A 148 -2.03 2.27 1.12
CA ILE A 148 -1.97 3.66 1.59
C ILE A 148 -2.09 4.55 0.37
N ASN A 149 -3.17 5.37 0.32
CA ASN A 149 -3.54 6.11 -0.87
C ASN A 149 -3.35 7.62 -0.66
N ILE A 150 -2.63 8.23 -1.61
CA ILE A 150 -2.61 9.68 -1.81
C ILE A 150 -3.89 10.03 -2.60
N ASP A 151 -4.76 10.81 -2.00
CA ASP A 151 -5.93 11.36 -2.68
C ASP A 151 -5.56 12.67 -3.41
N ASP A 152 -6.53 13.54 -3.70
CA ASP A 152 -6.34 14.77 -4.45
C ASP A 152 -5.27 15.71 -3.85
N PHE A 153 -4.71 16.61 -4.66
CA PHE A 153 -3.69 17.60 -4.29
C PHE A 153 -2.27 17.06 -4.01
N GLY A 154 -1.91 15.89 -4.53
CA GLY A 154 -0.51 15.46 -4.60
C GLY A 154 0.28 16.17 -5.71
N GLN A 155 -0.41 16.63 -6.74
CA GLN A 155 0.11 17.31 -7.93
C GLN A 155 -0.21 18.81 -7.95
N LEU A 156 0.48 19.53 -8.84
CA LEU A 156 0.21 20.93 -9.15
C LEU A 156 -1.06 21.08 -10.02
N PRO A 157 -1.68 22.27 -10.04
CA PRO A 157 -2.87 22.52 -10.84
C PRO A 157 -2.68 22.35 -12.34
N GLU A 158 -1.47 22.60 -12.85
CA GLU A 158 -1.14 22.52 -14.27
C GLU A 158 -0.05 21.50 -14.54
N ARG A 159 -0.10 20.89 -15.71
CA ARG A 159 0.93 19.98 -16.23
C ARG A 159 2.19 20.73 -16.66
N GLY A 160 3.29 20.03 -16.77
CA GLY A 160 4.50 20.54 -17.42
C GLY A 160 4.27 20.78 -18.92
N ALA A 161 5.15 21.56 -19.54
CA ALA A 161 5.12 21.82 -20.99
C ALA A 161 5.27 20.53 -21.84
N ASP A 162 5.79 19.48 -21.22
CA ASP A 162 5.95 18.12 -21.78
C ASP A 162 4.72 17.22 -21.57
N GLY A 163 3.67 17.75 -20.96
CA GLY A 163 2.41 17.04 -20.66
C GLY A 163 2.42 16.20 -19.37
N HIS A 164 3.56 16.06 -18.70
CA HIS A 164 3.67 15.27 -17.47
C HIS A 164 3.03 15.96 -16.27
N ILE A 165 2.46 15.15 -15.35
CA ILE A 165 2.00 15.61 -14.05
C ILE A 165 3.18 16.17 -13.27
N GLN A 166 3.01 17.37 -12.72
CA GLN A 166 4.00 17.99 -11.85
C GLN A 166 3.64 17.74 -10.38
N ILE A 167 4.49 17.02 -9.67
CA ILE A 167 4.30 16.79 -8.24
C ILE A 167 4.61 18.06 -7.44
N ASP A 168 3.74 18.39 -6.49
CA ASP A 168 3.95 19.50 -5.59
C ASP A 168 5.16 19.23 -4.67
N LYS A 169 6.30 19.81 -5.01
CA LYS A 169 7.56 19.64 -4.27
C LYS A 169 7.56 20.28 -2.88
N THR A 170 6.59 21.14 -2.58
CA THR A 170 6.43 21.68 -1.21
C THR A 170 5.80 20.64 -0.29
N LYS A 171 4.99 19.74 -0.85
CA LYS A 171 4.32 18.65 -0.12
C LYS A 171 5.13 17.34 -0.17
N PHE A 172 5.69 17.02 -1.34
CA PHE A 172 6.45 15.80 -1.61
C PHE A 172 7.86 16.16 -2.12
N PRO A 173 8.74 16.64 -1.26
CA PRO A 173 10.05 17.14 -1.66
C PRO A 173 10.95 16.06 -2.29
N ARG A 174 10.85 14.80 -1.83
CA ARG A 174 11.59 13.65 -2.36
C ARG A 174 10.87 12.96 -3.52
N GLY A 175 9.60 13.33 -3.76
CA GLY A 175 8.76 12.81 -4.84
C GLY A 175 8.06 11.50 -4.52
N ILE A 176 7.11 11.13 -5.39
CA ILE A 176 6.21 9.97 -5.18
C ILE A 176 6.98 8.65 -5.18
N LYS A 177 8.03 8.54 -5.99
CA LYS A 177 8.86 7.32 -5.99
C LYS A 177 9.48 7.03 -4.63
N TYR A 178 9.97 8.04 -3.94
CA TYR A 178 10.51 7.87 -2.59
C TYR A 178 9.44 7.35 -1.62
N VAL A 179 8.23 7.91 -1.72
CA VAL A 179 7.09 7.45 -0.91
C VAL A 179 6.75 5.99 -1.22
N ALA A 180 6.69 5.62 -2.51
CA ALA A 180 6.44 4.24 -2.92
C ALA A 180 7.49 3.28 -2.35
N ASP A 181 8.78 3.60 -2.51
CA ASP A 181 9.88 2.78 -2.00
C ASP A 181 9.76 2.58 -0.46
N TYR A 182 9.47 3.67 0.27
CA TYR A 182 9.28 3.64 1.72
C TYR A 182 8.13 2.72 2.16
N LEU A 183 7.00 2.79 1.45
CA LEU A 183 5.83 1.94 1.70
C LEU A 183 6.12 0.48 1.36
N HIS A 184 6.74 0.23 0.21
CA HIS A 184 7.09 -1.12 -0.25
C HIS A 184 8.08 -1.83 0.68
N GLU A 185 9.01 -1.11 1.30
CA GLU A 185 9.91 -1.67 2.32
C GLU A 185 9.15 -2.16 3.56
N ARG A 186 7.99 -1.57 3.85
CA ARG A 186 7.10 -1.94 4.96
C ARG A 186 6.01 -2.94 4.58
N GLY A 187 5.97 -3.36 3.30
CA GLY A 187 4.97 -4.28 2.77
C GLY A 187 3.62 -3.64 2.42
N PHE A 188 3.54 -2.31 2.44
CA PHE A 188 2.37 -1.58 1.91
C PHE A 188 2.46 -1.38 0.41
N LYS A 189 1.32 -1.13 -0.20
CA LYS A 189 1.15 -0.69 -1.59
C LYS A 189 0.74 0.77 -1.62
N LEU A 190 1.25 1.51 -2.61
CA LEU A 190 0.90 2.91 -2.83
C LEU A 190 -0.25 3.03 -3.81
N GLY A 191 -1.32 3.71 -3.37
CA GLY A 191 -2.36 4.20 -4.28
C GLY A 191 -2.21 5.69 -4.58
N ILE A 192 -2.67 6.11 -5.75
CA ILE A 192 -2.75 7.52 -6.15
C ILE A 192 -4.14 7.82 -6.71
N TYR A 193 -4.54 9.07 -6.66
CA TYR A 193 -5.80 9.55 -7.25
C TYR A 193 -5.56 10.37 -8.50
N SER A 194 -6.41 10.17 -9.49
CA SER A 194 -6.62 11.07 -10.62
C SER A 194 -8.10 11.07 -11.00
N ASP A 195 -8.48 11.80 -12.04
CA ASP A 195 -9.84 11.86 -12.56
C ASP A 195 -9.81 11.65 -14.08
N ALA A 196 -10.84 10.99 -14.62
CA ALA A 196 -11.06 10.82 -16.07
C ALA A 196 -11.61 12.11 -16.72
N ALA A 197 -11.25 13.27 -16.17
CA ALA A 197 -11.64 14.60 -16.62
C ALA A 197 -10.38 15.48 -16.77
N ASP A 198 -10.55 16.71 -17.32
CA ASP A 198 -9.46 17.69 -17.42
C ASP A 198 -8.92 18.11 -16.05
N LYS A 199 -9.81 18.14 -15.05
CA LYS A 199 -9.49 18.53 -13.68
C LYS A 199 -10.07 17.50 -12.71
N THR A 200 -9.37 17.30 -11.58
CA THR A 200 -9.88 16.53 -10.46
C THR A 200 -10.99 17.26 -9.72
N CYS A 201 -11.67 16.60 -8.77
CA CYS A 201 -12.67 17.23 -7.91
C CYS A 201 -12.11 18.46 -7.17
N GLY A 202 -10.84 18.47 -6.84
CA GLY A 202 -10.16 19.60 -6.18
C GLY A 202 -9.69 20.69 -7.13
N GLY A 203 -9.79 20.50 -8.45
CA GLY A 203 -9.44 21.47 -9.48
C GLY A 203 -7.98 21.47 -9.91
N VAL A 204 -7.19 20.42 -9.56
CA VAL A 204 -5.85 20.20 -10.12
C VAL A 204 -5.96 19.38 -11.41
N CYS A 205 -4.86 19.18 -12.15
CA CYS A 205 -4.93 18.48 -13.43
C CYS A 205 -5.42 17.04 -13.28
N GLY A 206 -6.39 16.65 -14.10
CA GLY A 206 -6.86 15.28 -14.29
C GLY A 206 -6.15 14.58 -15.43
N SER A 207 -6.54 13.34 -15.76
CA SER A 207 -5.83 12.47 -16.72
C SER A 207 -6.44 12.46 -18.12
N TYR A 208 -7.58 13.13 -18.35
CA TYR A 208 -8.25 13.10 -19.63
C TYR A 208 -7.34 13.58 -20.78
N GLY A 209 -7.13 12.71 -21.78
CA GLY A 209 -6.24 12.94 -22.90
C GLY A 209 -4.74 12.74 -22.61
N TYR A 210 -4.38 12.35 -21.39
CA TYR A 210 -2.99 12.10 -20.95
C TYR A 210 -2.83 10.73 -20.30
N GLU A 211 -3.79 9.82 -20.43
CA GLU A 211 -3.87 8.55 -19.72
C GLU A 211 -2.61 7.69 -19.89
N GLU A 212 -2.04 7.66 -21.12
CA GLU A 212 -0.81 6.89 -21.39
C GLU A 212 0.42 7.49 -20.72
N ILE A 213 0.54 8.82 -20.70
CA ILE A 213 1.67 9.53 -20.07
C ILE A 213 1.58 9.29 -18.55
N ASP A 214 0.41 9.51 -17.98
CA ASP A 214 0.17 9.34 -16.55
C ASP A 214 0.38 7.89 -16.09
N ALA A 215 -0.10 6.91 -16.85
CA ALA A 215 0.14 5.50 -16.54
C ALA A 215 1.63 5.14 -16.52
N ARG A 216 2.43 5.71 -17.45
CA ARG A 216 3.88 5.52 -17.44
C ARG A 216 4.55 6.20 -16.26
N ASP A 217 4.11 7.41 -15.90
CA ASP A 217 4.61 8.13 -14.73
C ASP A 217 4.31 7.35 -13.45
N PHE A 218 3.05 6.95 -13.24
CA PHE A 218 2.63 6.17 -12.08
C PHE A 218 3.40 4.84 -11.97
N ALA A 219 3.57 4.13 -13.08
CA ALA A 219 4.38 2.90 -13.12
C ALA A 219 5.85 3.17 -12.77
N SER A 220 6.43 4.27 -13.28
CA SER A 220 7.83 4.66 -12.99
C SER A 220 8.05 5.05 -11.53
N TRP A 221 7.03 5.58 -10.88
CA TRP A 221 7.06 5.93 -9.47
C TRP A 221 6.77 4.75 -8.54
N GLY A 222 6.34 3.60 -9.09
CA GLY A 222 6.01 2.41 -8.29
C GLY A 222 4.62 2.45 -7.68
N VAL A 223 3.67 3.16 -8.30
CA VAL A 223 2.26 3.16 -7.89
C VAL A 223 1.63 1.80 -8.17
N ASP A 224 0.89 1.26 -7.20
CA ASP A 224 0.24 -0.05 -7.26
C ASP A 224 -1.26 0.02 -7.56
N LEU A 225 -1.89 1.15 -7.28
CA LEU A 225 -3.33 1.34 -7.43
C LEU A 225 -3.64 2.76 -7.89
N LEU A 226 -4.54 2.88 -8.84
CA LEU A 226 -5.11 4.16 -9.26
C LEU A 226 -6.59 4.21 -8.85
N LYS A 227 -6.93 5.23 -8.07
CA LYS A 227 -8.31 5.62 -7.80
C LYS A 227 -8.73 6.64 -8.87
N TYR A 228 -9.82 6.34 -9.57
CA TYR A 228 -10.42 7.18 -10.60
C TYR A 228 -11.77 7.70 -10.15
#